data_9bc21b502c4f02c888ba119567ae539c
#
_entry.id   9bc21b502c4f02c888ba119567ae539c
#
_cell.length_a   1.000
_cell.length_b   1.000
_cell.length_c   1.000
_cell.angle_alpha   90.00
_cell.angle_beta   90.00
_cell.angle_gamma   90.00
#
_symmetry.space_group_name_H-M   'P 1'
#
loop_
_entity.id
_entity.type
_entity.pdbx_description
1 polymer ?
#
loop_
_entity_poly.entity_id
_entity_poly.type
_entity_poly.pdbx_seq_one_letter_code
_entity_poly.pdbx_strand_id
1 'polypeptide(L)'
;MRKAYLIAEVTVHDMEAYEHYRQQVVATLEAADARFLVRGGKRMQMEGADEAHHDNLRTVIVEFPSMEAALAWYESPAYITLIELRQSAADGRVFFVEGT
;
A
#
# COMPACT_ATOMS: atom_id res chain seq x y z
N MET A 1 -14.68 -12.62 12.35
CA MET A 1 -14.60 -11.91 11.06
C MET A 1 -13.19 -12.02 10.52
N ARG A 2 -13.07 -12.32 9.25
CA ARG A 2 -11.75 -12.44 8.63
C ARG A 2 -11.14 -11.07 8.38
N LYS A 3 -9.88 -10.94 8.65
CA LYS A 3 -9.16 -9.73 8.34
C LYS A 3 -8.87 -9.67 6.84
N ALA A 4 -8.54 -8.50 6.37
CA ALA A 4 -8.14 -8.32 4.98
C ALA A 4 -6.82 -7.56 4.93
N TYR A 5 -6.10 -7.74 3.86
CA TYR A 5 -4.77 -7.14 3.71
C TYR A 5 -4.68 -6.42 2.39
N LEU A 6 -4.15 -5.21 2.45
CA LEU A 6 -3.74 -4.50 1.26
C LEU A 6 -2.30 -4.92 0.98
N ILE A 7 -2.06 -5.37 -0.24
CA ILE A 7 -0.71 -5.68 -0.70
C ILE A 7 -0.37 -4.69 -1.80
N ALA A 8 0.68 -3.93 -1.60
CA ALA A 8 1.16 -2.98 -2.60
C ALA A 8 2.60 -3.29 -2.94
N GLU A 9 2.88 -3.39 -4.24
CA GLU A 9 4.23 -3.55 -4.75
C GLU A 9 4.45 -2.43 -5.74
N VAL A 10 5.27 -1.46 -5.35
CA VAL A 10 5.42 -0.24 -6.15
C VAL A 10 6.89 0.11 -6.35
N THR A 11 7.18 0.70 -7.49
CA THR A 11 8.48 1.29 -7.78
C THR A 11 8.32 2.79 -7.73
N VAL A 12 9.02 3.42 -6.80
CA VAL A 12 8.92 4.86 -6.60
C VAL A 12 9.87 5.56 -7.56
N HIS A 13 9.34 6.52 -8.33
CA HIS A 13 10.16 7.32 -9.24
C HIS A 13 10.18 8.80 -8.89
N ASP A 14 9.38 9.22 -7.91
CA ASP A 14 9.39 10.59 -7.40
C ASP A 14 9.33 10.51 -5.87
N MET A 15 10.50 10.49 -5.26
CA MET A 15 10.60 10.30 -3.81
C MET A 15 9.95 11.43 -3.01
N GLU A 16 10.03 12.65 -3.51
CA GLU A 16 9.45 13.79 -2.80
C GLU A 16 7.93 13.68 -2.75
N ALA A 17 7.31 13.40 -3.89
CA ALA A 17 5.87 13.23 -3.96
C ALA A 17 5.43 12.01 -3.14
N TYR A 18 6.20 10.94 -3.20
CA TYR A 18 5.86 9.73 -2.45
C TYR A 18 5.93 9.98 -0.95
N GLU A 19 6.88 10.78 -0.50
CA GLU A 19 6.99 11.13 0.92
C GLU A 19 5.79 11.94 1.39
N HIS A 20 5.29 12.85 0.55
CA HIS A 20 4.06 13.58 0.87
C HIS A 20 2.89 12.60 1.02
N TYR A 21 2.79 11.62 0.14
CA TYR A 21 1.77 10.60 0.24
C TYR A 21 1.90 9.81 1.54
N ARG A 22 3.12 9.38 1.87
CA ARG A 22 3.36 8.58 3.08
C ARG A 22 2.96 9.31 4.35
N GLN A 23 3.18 10.60 4.40
CA GLN A 23 2.84 11.39 5.58
C GLN A 23 1.33 11.52 5.75
N GLN A 24 0.60 11.60 4.67
CA GLN A 24 -0.83 11.83 4.72
C GLN A 24 -1.66 10.54 4.86
N VAL A 25 -1.16 9.43 4.34
CA VAL A 25 -1.94 8.19 4.35
C VAL A 25 -2.11 7.62 5.75
N VAL A 26 -1.18 7.89 6.66
CA VAL A 26 -1.21 7.32 8.01
C VAL A 26 -2.51 7.65 8.73
N ALA A 27 -2.92 8.92 8.70
CA ALA A 27 -4.15 9.33 9.39
C ALA A 27 -5.39 8.63 8.83
N THR A 28 -5.42 8.40 7.51
CA THR A 28 -6.57 7.73 6.90
C THR A 28 -6.64 6.27 7.33
N LEU A 29 -5.49 5.63 7.48
CA LEU A 29 -5.44 4.24 7.93
C LEU A 29 -5.79 4.10 9.39
N GLU A 30 -5.34 5.02 10.22
CA GLU A 30 -5.70 5.01 11.64
C GLU A 30 -7.22 5.16 11.82
N ALA A 31 -7.83 6.02 11.03
CA ALA A 31 -9.28 6.21 11.08
C ALA A 31 -10.04 4.95 10.67
N ALA A 32 -9.42 4.07 9.91
CA ALA A 32 -10.03 2.81 9.45
C ALA A 32 -9.66 1.62 10.34
N ASP A 33 -9.00 1.85 11.46
CA ASP A 33 -8.49 0.79 12.34
C ASP A 33 -7.53 -0.15 11.62
N ALA A 34 -6.83 0.37 10.64
CA ALA A 34 -5.85 -0.40 9.89
C ALA A 34 -4.45 -0.18 10.46
N ARG A 35 -3.57 -1.12 10.19
CA ARG A 35 -2.19 -0.97 10.66
C ARG A 35 -1.21 -1.55 9.66
N PHE A 36 -0.04 -0.95 9.59
CA PHE A 36 1.03 -1.46 8.75
C PHE A 36 1.62 -2.73 9.35
N LEU A 37 1.77 -3.75 8.53
CA LEU A 37 2.52 -4.96 8.89
C LEU A 37 3.89 -4.93 8.22
N VAL A 38 3.95 -4.42 6.99
CA VAL A 38 5.20 -4.25 6.25
C VAL A 38 5.14 -2.88 5.59
N ARG A 39 6.19 -2.12 5.74
CA ARG A 39 6.22 -0.77 5.18
C ARG A 39 7.55 -0.51 4.51
N GLY A 40 7.76 -1.19 3.37
CA GLY A 40 8.98 -1.02 2.61
C GLY A 40 10.20 -1.67 3.23
N GLY A 41 10.01 -2.77 3.95
CA GLY A 41 11.11 -3.48 4.55
C GLY A 41 11.97 -4.20 3.53
N LYS A 42 13.09 -4.72 3.99
CA LYS A 42 14.03 -5.42 3.13
C LYS A 42 13.36 -6.64 2.49
N ARG A 43 13.56 -6.79 1.20
CA ARG A 43 13.04 -7.92 0.43
C ARG A 43 14.17 -8.85 0.06
N MET A 44 13.84 -10.14 -0.02
CA MET A 44 14.75 -11.13 -0.56
C MET A 44 13.97 -11.99 -1.53
N GLN A 45 14.24 -11.82 -2.82
CA GLN A 45 13.59 -12.59 -3.86
C GLN A 45 14.17 -14.01 -3.88
N MET A 46 13.31 -15.00 -3.72
CA MET A 46 13.76 -16.39 -3.69
C MET A 46 13.47 -17.11 -5.01
N GLU A 47 12.34 -16.78 -5.64
CA GLU A 47 11.94 -17.36 -6.92
C GLU A 47 11.16 -16.33 -7.69
N GLY A 48 10.97 -16.57 -8.96
CA GLY A 48 10.16 -15.69 -9.77
C GLY A 48 10.86 -14.39 -10.10
N ALA A 49 12.06 -14.47 -10.59
CA ALA A 49 12.83 -13.28 -10.91
C ALA A 49 12.04 -12.30 -11.76
N ASP A 50 12.05 -11.06 -11.33
CA ASP A 50 11.45 -9.98 -12.07
C ASP A 50 12.58 -9.12 -12.59
N GLU A 51 12.71 -9.05 -13.88
CA GLU A 51 13.85 -8.41 -14.49
C GLU A 51 13.83 -6.91 -14.46
N ALA A 52 12.69 -6.34 -14.18
CA ALA A 52 12.54 -4.94 -14.50
C ALA A 52 12.90 -3.97 -13.40
N HIS A 53 12.86 -4.32 -12.12
CA HIS A 53 12.89 -3.25 -11.17
C HIS A 53 13.17 -3.55 -9.76
N HIS A 54 13.98 -4.47 -9.55
CA HIS A 54 14.10 -5.06 -8.27
C HIS A 54 14.62 -4.14 -7.21
N ASP A 55 15.50 -3.25 -7.56
CA ASP A 55 16.22 -2.47 -6.56
C ASP A 55 15.33 -1.41 -5.90
N ASN A 56 14.31 -0.95 -6.62
CA ASN A 56 13.45 0.12 -6.12
C ASN A 56 12.05 -0.34 -5.76
N LEU A 57 11.82 -1.65 -5.81
CA LEU A 57 10.50 -2.18 -5.53
C LEU A 57 10.23 -2.18 -4.03
N ARG A 58 9.16 -1.52 -3.65
CA ARG A 58 8.72 -1.48 -2.25
C ARG A 58 7.52 -2.39 -2.08
N THR A 59 7.50 -3.14 -0.99
CA THR A 59 6.34 -3.93 -0.62
C THR A 59 5.73 -3.31 0.63
N VAL A 60 4.44 -3.07 0.59
CA VAL A 60 3.69 -2.53 1.72
C VAL A 60 2.54 -3.48 1.99
N ILE A 61 2.35 -3.86 3.25
CA ILE A 61 1.22 -4.69 3.65
C ILE A 61 0.51 -4.00 4.80
N VAL A 62 -0.79 -3.79 4.64
CA VAL A 62 -1.62 -3.14 5.65
C VAL A 62 -2.74 -4.09 6.03
N GLU A 63 -2.95 -4.27 7.33
CA GLU A 63 -4.02 -5.12 7.84
C GLU A 63 -5.25 -4.29 8.16
N PHE A 64 -6.41 -4.75 7.71
CA PHE A 64 -7.70 -4.13 8.01
C PHE A 64 -8.55 -5.13 8.80
N PRO A 65 -9.49 -4.65 9.62
CA PRO A 65 -10.38 -5.55 10.39
C PRO A 65 -11.20 -6.48 9.50
N SER A 66 -11.52 -6.06 8.27
CA SER A 66 -12.32 -6.85 7.35
C SER A 66 -12.13 -6.33 5.93
N MET A 67 -12.56 -7.13 4.96
CA MET A 67 -12.57 -6.69 3.56
C MET A 67 -13.48 -5.49 3.37
N GLU A 68 -14.62 -5.50 4.06
CA GLU A 68 -15.56 -4.38 3.99
C GLU A 68 -14.89 -3.08 4.46
N ALA A 69 -14.17 -3.14 5.57
CA ALA A 69 -13.47 -1.97 6.09
C ALA A 69 -12.36 -1.51 5.11
N ALA A 70 -11.68 -2.46 4.49
CA ALA A 70 -10.61 -2.15 3.54
C ALA A 70 -11.17 -1.41 2.31
N LEU A 71 -12.27 -1.92 1.77
CA LEU A 71 -12.90 -1.30 0.61
C LEU A 71 -13.48 0.07 0.96
N ALA A 72 -14.07 0.20 2.15
CA ALA A 72 -14.61 1.48 2.59
C ALA A 72 -13.50 2.53 2.71
N TRP A 73 -12.33 2.13 3.22
CA TRP A 73 -11.19 3.02 3.31
C TRP A 73 -10.72 3.45 1.90
N TYR A 74 -10.59 2.49 0.99
CA TYR A 74 -10.09 2.78 -0.36
C TYR A 74 -10.99 3.77 -1.09
N GLU A 75 -12.29 3.69 -0.85
CA GLU A 75 -13.29 4.55 -1.48
C GLU A 75 -13.60 5.81 -0.67
N SER A 76 -12.96 5.99 0.47
CA SER A 76 -13.24 7.15 1.30
C SER A 76 -12.75 8.44 0.66
N PRO A 77 -13.43 9.56 0.88
CA PRO A 77 -12.99 10.84 0.34
C PRO A 77 -11.56 11.19 0.76
N ALA A 78 -11.19 10.83 1.99
CA ALA A 78 -9.86 11.14 2.49
C ALA A 78 -8.77 10.41 1.72
N TYR A 79 -9.01 9.14 1.34
CA TYR A 79 -8.00 8.39 0.60
C TYR A 79 -8.05 8.66 -0.90
N ILE A 80 -9.22 8.87 -1.46
CA ILE A 80 -9.36 9.12 -2.90
C ILE A 80 -8.47 10.28 -3.35
N THR A 81 -8.37 11.32 -2.53
CA THR A 81 -7.52 12.47 -2.89
C THR A 81 -6.04 12.10 -2.91
N LEU A 82 -5.65 11.03 -2.22
CA LEU A 82 -4.25 10.62 -2.16
C LEU A 82 -3.86 9.67 -3.28
N ILE A 83 -4.83 9.05 -3.95
CA ILE A 83 -4.54 8.07 -5.00
C ILE A 83 -3.77 8.72 -6.15
N GLU A 84 -4.18 9.88 -6.58
CA GLU A 84 -3.49 10.58 -7.67
C GLU A 84 -2.06 10.92 -7.29
N LEU A 85 -1.86 11.35 -6.05
CA LEU A 85 -0.52 11.66 -5.57
C LEU A 85 0.36 10.41 -5.60
N ARG A 86 -0.16 9.28 -5.10
CA ARG A 86 0.59 8.02 -5.13
C ARG A 86 0.92 7.61 -6.57
N GLN A 87 -0.08 7.67 -7.46
CA GLN A 87 0.11 7.26 -8.85
C GLN A 87 1.08 8.18 -9.60
N SER A 88 1.16 9.43 -9.22
CA SER A 88 2.12 10.34 -9.83
C SER A 88 3.54 10.07 -9.35
N ALA A 89 3.70 9.39 -8.21
CA ALA A 89 5.00 9.20 -7.58
C ALA A 89 5.55 7.78 -7.77
N ALA A 90 4.70 6.81 -8.08
CA ALA A 90 5.11 5.41 -8.13
C ALA A 90 4.24 4.61 -9.08
N ASP A 91 4.85 3.59 -9.66
CA ASP A 91 4.15 2.64 -10.52
C ASP A 91 4.14 1.28 -9.84
N GLY A 92 3.09 0.51 -10.07
CA GLY A 92 3.03 -0.82 -9.49
C GLY A 92 1.60 -1.31 -9.38
N ARG A 93 1.40 -2.24 -8.47
CA ARG A 93 0.08 -2.84 -8.29
C ARG A 93 -0.32 -2.82 -6.83
N VAL A 94 -1.63 -2.68 -6.63
CA VAL A 94 -2.23 -2.67 -5.31
C VAL A 94 -3.47 -3.58 -5.37
N PHE A 95 -3.58 -4.47 -4.42
CA PHE A 95 -4.75 -5.34 -4.37
C PHE A 95 -5.05 -5.69 -2.91
N PHE A 96 -6.26 -6.16 -2.68
CA PHE A 96 -6.68 -6.66 -1.38
C PHE A 96 -6.83 -8.17 -1.43
N VAL A 97 -6.51 -8.82 -0.32
CA VAL A 97 -6.71 -10.25 -0.18
C VAL A 97 -7.27 -10.53 1.22
N GLU A 98 -8.26 -11.42 1.27
CA GLU A 98 -8.85 -11.77 2.56
C GLU A 98 -8.00 -12.80 3.26
N GLY A 99 -7.86 -12.64 4.57
CA GLY A 99 -7.11 -13.59 5.37
C GLY A 99 -7.89 -14.83 5.72
N THR A 100 -7.24 -15.72 6.42
CA THR A 100 -7.88 -16.99 6.88
C THR A 100 -8.77 -16.78 8.15
#